data_57f44c64366532271e298d977abec9f0
#
_entry.id   57f44c64366532271e298d977abec9f0
#
_cell.length_a   1.000
_cell.length_b   1.000
_cell.length_c   1.000
_cell.angle_alpha   90.00
_cell.angle_beta   90.00
_cell.angle_gamma   90.00
#
_symmetry.space_group_name_H-M   'P 1'
#
loop_
_entity.id
_entity.type
_entity.pdbx_description
1 polymer ?
#
loop_
_entity_poly.entity_id
_entity_poly.type
_entity_poly.pdbx_seq_one_letter_code
_entity_poly.pdbx_strand_id
1 'polypeptide(L)'
;HLEFDIPNRELAVFHKGDLEQIDQHLVELNLGSELIESNTTDRKNFGESQLQRKLLWTVLVINASFFLIEMISGLFAQSMGLVADSLDMLADSLVYGISLLAVGGTLARKKNIAKLAGYFQITLAVVGFIEVLRRYFGLESTPDHLLMIVVSSFALAANGACLYLLQKSKNQEAHMKASMIFTSNDIIINAGVIVAGVLVYTLHSSLPDLIIGAVVFAIVTRGAFRILSLGK
;
A
#
# COMPACT_ATOMS: atom_id res chain seq x y z
N HIS A 1 11.47 13.64 -23.55
CA HIS A 1 10.57 13.61 -22.40
C HIS A 1 10.50 14.99 -21.78
N LEU A 2 9.30 15.38 -21.32
CA LEU A 2 9.05 16.68 -20.72
C LEU A 2 8.57 16.50 -19.27
N GLU A 3 9.16 17.26 -18.35
CA GLU A 3 8.70 17.36 -16.95
C GLU A 3 8.36 18.83 -16.66
N PHE A 4 7.17 19.06 -16.10
CA PHE A 4 6.65 20.39 -15.82
C PHE A 4 6.60 20.59 -14.31
N ASP A 5 7.32 21.60 -13.82
CA ASP A 5 7.14 22.15 -12.48
C ASP A 5 6.33 23.45 -12.59
N ILE A 6 5.00 23.32 -12.54
CA ILE A 6 4.07 24.45 -12.71
C ILE A 6 4.21 25.49 -11.60
N PRO A 7 4.41 25.16 -10.31
CA PRO A 7 4.61 26.13 -9.24
C PRO A 7 5.81 27.03 -9.45
N ASN A 8 6.94 26.47 -9.91
CA ASN A 8 8.17 27.20 -10.13
C ASN A 8 8.30 27.73 -11.57
N ARG A 9 7.33 27.41 -12.45
CA ARG A 9 7.36 27.73 -13.89
C ARG A 9 8.59 27.16 -14.61
N GLU A 10 9.03 25.97 -14.20
CA GLU A 10 10.17 25.30 -14.80
C GLU A 10 9.72 24.16 -15.72
N LEU A 11 10.42 24.01 -16.85
CA LEU A 11 10.25 22.91 -17.79
C LEU A 11 11.59 22.23 -17.97
N ALA A 12 11.70 20.96 -17.56
CA ALA A 12 12.85 20.13 -17.89
C ALA A 12 12.58 19.33 -19.17
N VAL A 13 13.41 19.55 -20.18
CA VAL A 13 13.33 18.86 -21.48
C VAL A 13 14.48 17.86 -21.58
N PHE A 14 14.14 16.56 -21.57
CA PHE A 14 15.12 15.49 -21.74
C PHE A 14 15.14 15.02 -23.19
N HIS A 15 16.27 15.24 -23.86
CA HIS A 15 16.41 14.98 -25.28
C HIS A 15 17.73 14.28 -25.64
N LYS A 16 17.80 13.77 -26.86
CA LYS A 16 19.02 13.21 -27.46
C LYS A 16 19.48 14.00 -28.69
N GLY A 17 18.70 15.01 -29.05
CA GLY A 17 18.94 15.84 -30.22
C GLY A 17 19.68 17.11 -29.88
N ASP A 18 19.69 18.03 -30.85
CA ASP A 18 20.35 19.32 -30.74
C ASP A 18 19.57 20.24 -29.79
N LEU A 19 20.27 20.85 -28.83
CA LEU A 19 19.74 21.79 -27.88
C LEU A 19 19.20 23.05 -28.56
N GLU A 20 19.91 23.53 -29.61
CA GLU A 20 19.53 24.74 -30.34
C GLU A 20 18.17 24.62 -31.01
N GLN A 21 17.84 23.44 -31.58
CA GLN A 21 16.53 23.22 -32.19
C GLN A 21 15.40 23.23 -31.15
N ILE A 22 15.65 22.69 -29.96
CA ILE A 22 14.65 22.66 -28.89
C ILE A 22 14.41 24.06 -28.35
N ASP A 23 15.48 24.83 -28.14
CA ASP A 23 15.39 26.21 -27.67
C ASP A 23 14.65 27.07 -28.69
N GLN A 24 14.93 26.95 -29.98
CA GLN A 24 14.20 27.64 -31.05
C GLN A 24 12.69 27.32 -31.01
N HIS A 25 12.30 26.07 -30.87
CA HIS A 25 10.88 25.69 -30.76
C HIS A 25 10.21 26.26 -29.51
N LEU A 26 10.93 26.34 -28.39
CA LEU A 26 10.41 26.94 -27.16
C LEU A 26 10.25 28.47 -27.29
N VAL A 27 11.16 29.12 -27.97
CA VAL A 27 11.09 30.55 -28.28
C VAL A 27 9.93 30.88 -29.23
N GLU A 28 9.69 30.03 -30.26
CA GLU A 28 8.56 30.14 -31.20
C GLU A 28 7.19 30.12 -30.49
N LEU A 29 7.08 29.43 -29.34
CA LEU A 29 5.85 29.41 -28.54
C LEU A 29 5.55 30.77 -27.88
N ASN A 30 6.47 31.71 -27.89
CA ASN A 30 6.34 33.05 -27.37
C ASN A 30 5.85 33.15 -25.91
N LEU A 31 6.28 32.16 -25.07
CA LEU A 31 5.94 32.06 -23.65
C LEU A 31 6.96 32.71 -22.73
N GLY A 32 7.97 33.41 -23.28
CA GLY A 32 9.06 34.03 -22.53
C GLY A 32 9.97 32.99 -21.85
N SER A 33 10.19 31.85 -22.51
CA SER A 33 11.09 30.81 -22.01
C SER A 33 12.55 31.25 -22.13
N GLU A 34 13.34 30.93 -21.11
CA GLU A 34 14.79 31.21 -21.05
C GLU A 34 15.48 29.91 -20.61
N LEU A 35 16.60 29.55 -21.26
CA LEU A 35 17.39 28.40 -20.87
C LEU A 35 18.14 28.66 -19.58
N ILE A 36 17.77 27.98 -18.51
CA ILE A 36 18.38 28.16 -17.18
C ILE A 36 19.66 27.34 -17.09
N GLU A 37 19.59 26.06 -17.46
CA GLU A 37 20.71 25.13 -17.31
C GLU A 37 20.59 23.98 -18.32
N SER A 38 21.73 23.47 -18.80
CA SER A 38 21.80 22.28 -19.64
C SER A 38 22.88 21.35 -19.14
N ASN A 39 22.46 20.15 -18.68
CA ASN A 39 23.34 19.14 -18.12
C ASN A 39 23.18 17.80 -18.85
N THR A 40 24.28 17.07 -18.99
CA THR A 40 24.21 15.67 -19.42
C THR A 40 23.65 14.82 -18.29
N THR A 41 22.49 14.19 -18.53
CA THR A 41 21.88 13.28 -17.55
C THR A 41 21.98 11.83 -18.01
N ASP A 42 22.29 10.93 -17.08
CA ASP A 42 22.34 9.51 -17.37
C ASP A 42 20.93 8.96 -17.60
N ARG A 43 20.73 8.27 -18.70
CA ARG A 43 19.47 7.67 -19.16
C ARG A 43 18.85 6.67 -18.18
N LYS A 44 19.60 6.26 -17.16
CA LYS A 44 19.17 5.27 -16.14
C LYS A 44 17.95 5.72 -15.36
N ASN A 45 17.79 7.03 -15.10
CA ASN A 45 16.74 7.51 -14.20
C ASN A 45 15.30 7.37 -14.77
N PHE A 46 15.12 7.44 -16.10
CA PHE A 46 13.78 7.33 -16.71
C PHE A 46 13.25 5.90 -16.74
N GLY A 47 14.11 4.94 -17.05
CA GLY A 47 13.74 3.51 -17.01
C GLY A 47 13.44 3.05 -15.58
N GLU A 48 14.16 3.58 -14.61
CA GLU A 48 13.99 3.27 -13.19
C GLU A 48 12.67 3.83 -12.64
N SER A 49 12.29 5.06 -12.95
CA SER A 49 11.02 5.63 -12.48
C SER A 49 9.78 4.94 -13.05
N GLN A 50 9.82 4.51 -14.31
CA GLN A 50 8.74 3.72 -14.91
C GLN A 50 8.64 2.32 -14.29
N LEU A 51 9.77 1.67 -14.03
CA LEU A 51 9.82 0.37 -13.37
C LEU A 51 9.25 0.45 -11.94
N GLN A 52 9.64 1.46 -11.17
CA GLN A 52 9.12 1.71 -9.83
C GLN A 52 7.60 1.90 -9.83
N ARG A 53 7.10 2.76 -10.72
CA ARG A 53 5.66 2.99 -10.87
C ARG A 53 4.92 1.70 -11.20
N LYS A 54 5.48 0.86 -12.08
CA LYS A 54 4.90 -0.45 -12.41
C LYS A 54 4.89 -1.38 -11.19
N LEU A 55 5.97 -1.41 -10.42
CA LEU A 55 6.07 -2.22 -9.21
C LEU A 55 5.05 -1.78 -8.16
N LEU A 56 4.93 -0.47 -7.89
CA LEU A 56 3.94 0.07 -6.95
C LEU A 56 2.50 -0.24 -7.38
N TRP A 57 2.19 -0.16 -8.69
CA TRP A 57 0.90 -0.59 -9.23
C TRP A 57 0.67 -2.08 -9.02
N THR A 58 1.69 -2.91 -9.23
CA THR A 58 1.58 -4.36 -9.02
C THR A 58 1.29 -4.68 -7.57
N VAL A 59 2.03 -4.09 -6.63
CA VAL A 59 1.81 -4.28 -5.18
C VAL A 59 0.43 -3.79 -4.77
N LEU A 60 0.00 -2.61 -5.24
CA LEU A 60 -1.33 -2.08 -4.98
C LEU A 60 -2.44 -3.03 -5.45
N VAL A 61 -2.35 -3.54 -6.67
CA VAL A 61 -3.37 -4.46 -7.21
C VAL A 61 -3.40 -5.76 -6.42
N ILE A 62 -2.25 -6.30 -6.03
CA ILE A 62 -2.16 -7.51 -5.22
C ILE A 62 -2.81 -7.27 -3.85
N ASN A 63 -2.42 -6.21 -3.12
CA ASN A 63 -3.00 -5.90 -1.81
C ASN A 63 -4.52 -5.64 -1.91
N ALA A 64 -4.99 -4.87 -2.90
CA ALA A 64 -6.41 -4.63 -3.09
C ALA A 64 -7.19 -5.92 -3.42
N SER A 65 -6.58 -6.84 -4.17
CA SER A 65 -7.19 -8.14 -4.48
C SER A 65 -7.28 -9.02 -3.24
N PHE A 66 -6.19 -9.12 -2.47
CA PHE A 66 -6.17 -9.91 -1.24
C PHE A 66 -7.05 -9.30 -0.15
N PHE A 67 -7.14 -7.96 -0.05
CA PHE A 67 -8.16 -7.34 0.80
C PHE A 67 -9.56 -7.91 0.54
N LEU A 68 -9.98 -8.01 -0.71
CA LEU A 68 -11.31 -8.56 -1.05
C LEU A 68 -11.39 -10.07 -0.74
N ILE A 69 -10.38 -10.84 -1.10
CA ILE A 69 -10.34 -12.29 -0.88
C ILE A 69 -10.38 -12.59 0.62
N GLU A 70 -9.54 -11.96 1.42
CA GLU A 70 -9.46 -12.19 2.86
C GLU A 70 -10.69 -11.65 3.60
N MET A 71 -11.22 -10.49 3.21
CA MET A 71 -12.43 -9.95 3.80
C MET A 71 -13.61 -10.93 3.62
N ILE A 72 -13.83 -11.37 2.39
CA ILE A 72 -14.91 -12.31 2.06
C ILE A 72 -14.69 -13.65 2.78
N SER A 73 -13.48 -14.19 2.68
CA SER A 73 -13.14 -15.49 3.33
C SER A 73 -13.20 -15.39 4.84
N GLY A 74 -12.75 -14.28 5.43
CA GLY A 74 -12.79 -14.02 6.87
C GLY A 74 -14.21 -13.95 7.42
N LEU A 75 -15.12 -13.33 6.67
CA LEU A 75 -16.55 -13.31 7.03
C LEU A 75 -17.17 -14.69 6.96
N PHE A 76 -16.88 -15.48 5.91
CA PHE A 76 -17.37 -16.86 5.78
C PHE A 76 -16.75 -17.79 6.82
N ALA A 77 -15.44 -17.68 7.06
CA ALA A 77 -14.72 -18.46 8.06
C ALA A 77 -15.05 -18.03 9.49
N GLN A 78 -15.74 -16.91 9.68
CA GLN A 78 -15.94 -16.27 10.98
C GLN A 78 -14.60 -15.97 11.71
N SER A 79 -13.54 -15.70 10.96
CA SER A 79 -12.20 -15.42 11.47
C SER A 79 -11.95 -13.92 11.60
N MET A 80 -11.66 -13.47 12.83
CA MET A 80 -11.28 -12.09 13.08
C MET A 80 -9.84 -11.82 12.66
N GLY A 81 -8.98 -12.83 12.64
CA GLY A 81 -7.62 -12.74 12.10
C GLY A 81 -7.62 -12.39 10.62
N LEU A 82 -8.38 -13.12 9.78
CA LEU A 82 -8.51 -12.82 8.35
C LEU A 82 -9.17 -11.46 8.08
N VAL A 83 -10.21 -11.10 8.83
CA VAL A 83 -10.86 -9.79 8.69
C VAL A 83 -9.89 -8.66 9.03
N ALA A 84 -9.13 -8.80 10.10
CA ALA A 84 -8.15 -7.79 10.50
C ALA A 84 -7.01 -7.66 9.50
N ASP A 85 -6.48 -8.79 8.98
CA ASP A 85 -5.44 -8.85 7.95
C ASP A 85 -5.92 -8.16 6.66
N SER A 86 -7.16 -8.45 6.22
CA SER A 86 -7.74 -7.77 5.06
C SER A 86 -7.77 -6.24 5.22
N LEU A 87 -8.07 -5.72 6.42
CA LEU A 87 -8.07 -4.28 6.67
C LEU A 87 -6.67 -3.67 6.68
N ASP A 88 -5.64 -4.43 7.03
CA ASP A 88 -4.24 -4.00 6.88
C ASP A 88 -3.86 -3.87 5.40
N MET A 89 -4.22 -4.86 4.58
CA MET A 89 -4.03 -4.80 3.12
C MET A 89 -4.81 -3.64 2.46
N LEU A 90 -6.01 -3.30 2.99
CA LEU A 90 -6.73 -2.11 2.55
C LEU A 90 -5.95 -0.83 2.89
N ALA A 91 -5.42 -0.72 4.12
CA ALA A 91 -4.61 0.44 4.54
C ALA A 91 -3.40 0.62 3.63
N ASP A 92 -2.69 -0.45 3.32
CA ASP A 92 -1.53 -0.43 2.43
C ASP A 92 -1.93 -0.04 1.00
N SER A 93 -3.02 -0.59 0.47
CA SER A 93 -3.56 -0.21 -0.84
C SER A 93 -3.90 1.28 -0.92
N LEU A 94 -4.46 1.86 0.16
CA LEU A 94 -4.74 3.29 0.23
C LEU A 94 -3.46 4.12 0.22
N VAL A 95 -2.42 3.71 0.96
CA VAL A 95 -1.11 4.41 0.96
C VAL A 95 -0.47 4.36 -0.42
N TYR A 96 -0.44 3.19 -1.07
CA TYR A 96 0.10 3.05 -2.43
C TYR A 96 -0.72 3.85 -3.45
N GLY A 97 -2.05 3.80 -3.36
CA GLY A 97 -2.94 4.56 -4.23
C GLY A 97 -2.73 6.07 -4.10
N ILE A 98 -2.63 6.59 -2.88
CA ILE A 98 -2.35 8.00 -2.61
C ILE A 98 -0.97 8.38 -3.16
N SER A 99 0.03 7.55 -2.97
CA SER A 99 1.39 7.77 -3.48
C SER A 99 1.42 7.83 -5.01
N LEU A 100 0.71 6.94 -5.69
CA LEU A 100 0.61 6.92 -7.15
C LEU A 100 -0.20 8.11 -7.71
N LEU A 101 -1.27 8.54 -7.01
CA LEU A 101 -2.06 9.73 -7.35
C LEU A 101 -1.27 11.03 -7.08
N ALA A 102 -0.16 10.94 -6.33
CA ALA A 102 0.71 12.08 -6.08
C ALA A 102 1.33 12.64 -7.36
N VAL A 103 1.48 11.81 -8.38
CA VAL A 103 1.96 12.23 -9.69
C VAL A 103 0.78 12.88 -10.46
N GLY A 104 0.74 14.22 -10.53
CA GLY A 104 -0.23 14.98 -11.34
C GLY A 104 -1.48 15.54 -10.63
N GLY A 105 -1.68 15.32 -9.33
CA GLY A 105 -2.81 15.91 -8.58
C GLY A 105 -2.42 17.09 -7.69
N THR A 106 -3.38 18.00 -7.41
CA THR A 106 -3.13 19.12 -6.48
C THR A 106 -2.86 18.62 -5.06
N LEU A 107 -1.97 19.30 -4.34
CA LEU A 107 -1.61 18.94 -2.96
C LEU A 107 -2.84 18.90 -2.03
N ALA A 108 -3.76 19.86 -2.19
CA ALA A 108 -4.99 19.94 -1.40
C ALA A 108 -5.88 18.70 -1.61
N ARG A 109 -6.05 18.24 -2.85
CA ARG A 109 -6.84 17.04 -3.15
C ARG A 109 -6.24 15.78 -2.52
N LYS A 110 -4.92 15.64 -2.56
CA LYS A 110 -4.19 14.51 -1.95
C LYS A 110 -4.39 14.47 -0.44
N LYS A 111 -4.23 15.62 0.22
CA LYS A 111 -4.43 15.75 1.67
C LYS A 111 -5.86 15.38 2.08
N ASN A 112 -6.87 15.82 1.34
CA ASN A 112 -8.26 15.50 1.63
C ASN A 112 -8.57 14.02 1.44
N ILE A 113 -8.04 13.37 0.39
CA ILE A 113 -8.18 11.93 0.17
C ILE A 113 -7.51 11.15 1.31
N ALA A 114 -6.30 11.53 1.72
CA ALA A 114 -5.59 10.90 2.81
C ALA A 114 -6.36 11.02 4.14
N LYS A 115 -6.94 12.19 4.44
CA LYS A 115 -7.78 12.37 5.64
C LYS A 115 -9.00 11.47 5.62
N LEU A 116 -9.75 11.47 4.51
CA LEU A 116 -10.95 10.64 4.37
C LEU A 116 -10.60 9.14 4.51
N ALA A 117 -9.57 8.68 3.82
CA ALA A 117 -9.10 7.30 3.89
C ALA A 117 -8.65 6.91 5.31
N GLY A 118 -7.89 7.77 5.99
CA GLY A 118 -7.45 7.53 7.36
C GLY A 118 -8.59 7.47 8.37
N TYR A 119 -9.57 8.36 8.29
CA TYR A 119 -10.75 8.29 9.16
C TYR A 119 -11.61 7.06 8.88
N PHE A 120 -11.80 6.71 7.61
CA PHE A 120 -12.51 5.49 7.21
C PHE A 120 -11.82 4.25 7.80
N GLN A 121 -10.51 4.15 7.67
CA GLN A 121 -9.71 3.04 8.19
C GLN A 121 -9.79 2.94 9.72
N ILE A 122 -9.70 4.06 10.45
CA ILE A 122 -9.89 4.07 11.91
C ILE A 122 -11.27 3.54 12.29
N THR A 123 -12.32 4.01 11.60
CA THR A 123 -13.68 3.56 11.86
C THR A 123 -13.80 2.04 11.69
N LEU A 124 -13.28 1.49 10.59
CA LEU A 124 -13.29 0.04 10.36
C LEU A 124 -12.49 -0.72 11.41
N ALA A 125 -11.32 -0.23 11.80
CA ALA A 125 -10.49 -0.86 12.82
C ALA A 125 -11.20 -0.87 14.20
N VAL A 126 -11.85 0.22 14.58
CA VAL A 126 -12.60 0.31 15.83
C VAL A 126 -13.80 -0.64 15.81
N VAL A 127 -14.58 -0.66 14.73
CA VAL A 127 -15.72 -1.58 14.58
C VAL A 127 -15.25 -3.03 14.64
N GLY A 128 -14.16 -3.38 13.93
CA GLY A 128 -13.58 -4.72 13.98
C GLY A 128 -13.07 -5.11 15.36
N PHE A 129 -12.42 -4.18 16.08
CA PHE A 129 -11.98 -4.44 17.44
C PHE A 129 -13.14 -4.64 18.43
N ILE A 130 -14.22 -3.87 18.30
CA ILE A 130 -15.45 -4.06 19.07
C ILE A 130 -16.04 -5.46 18.79
N GLU A 131 -16.01 -5.90 17.53
CA GLU A 131 -16.48 -7.24 17.15
C GLU A 131 -15.62 -8.35 17.79
N VAL A 132 -14.30 -8.18 17.86
CA VAL A 132 -13.41 -9.10 18.59
C VAL A 132 -13.83 -9.20 20.05
N LEU A 133 -14.07 -8.06 20.71
CA LEU A 133 -14.53 -8.05 22.10
C LEU A 133 -15.90 -8.73 22.25
N ARG A 134 -16.84 -8.44 21.34
CA ARG A 134 -18.16 -9.07 21.35
C ARG A 134 -18.06 -10.59 21.26
N ARG A 135 -17.20 -11.10 20.35
CA ARG A 135 -16.98 -12.54 20.20
C ARG A 135 -16.26 -13.17 21.39
N TYR A 136 -15.33 -12.45 21.99
CA TYR A 136 -14.63 -12.93 23.19
C TYR A 136 -15.58 -13.16 24.38
N PHE A 137 -16.57 -12.30 24.56
CA PHE A 137 -17.57 -12.42 25.63
C PHE A 137 -18.80 -13.25 25.24
N GLY A 138 -18.98 -13.54 23.95
CA GLY A 138 -20.06 -14.36 23.42
C GLY A 138 -19.64 -15.82 23.26
N LEU A 139 -20.62 -16.75 23.32
CA LEU A 139 -20.40 -18.15 23.00
C LEU A 139 -20.53 -18.33 21.48
N GLU A 140 -19.52 -17.91 20.71
CA GLU A 140 -19.54 -18.06 19.26
C GLU A 140 -18.82 -19.32 18.79
N SER A 141 -19.20 -19.80 17.59
CA SER A 141 -18.59 -20.96 16.94
C SER A 141 -17.10 -20.75 16.68
N THR A 142 -16.34 -21.83 16.72
CA THR A 142 -14.92 -21.80 16.31
C THR A 142 -14.82 -21.44 14.83
N PRO A 143 -13.87 -20.55 14.45
CA PRO A 143 -13.68 -20.19 13.05
C PRO A 143 -13.21 -21.36 12.21
N ASP A 144 -13.45 -21.29 10.89
CA ASP A 144 -12.96 -22.30 9.94
C ASP A 144 -11.43 -22.17 9.79
N HIS A 145 -10.73 -23.02 10.51
CA HIS A 145 -9.28 -23.07 10.52
C HIS A 145 -8.68 -23.39 9.15
N LEU A 146 -9.39 -24.18 8.31
CA LEU A 146 -8.89 -24.54 6.99
C LEU A 146 -8.88 -23.32 6.06
N LEU A 147 -9.97 -22.54 6.04
CA LEU A 147 -10.01 -21.28 5.29
C LEU A 147 -8.95 -20.29 5.78
N MET A 148 -8.75 -20.17 7.10
CA MET A 148 -7.68 -19.34 7.67
C MET A 148 -6.32 -19.72 7.10
N ILE A 149 -5.94 -21.00 7.20
CA ILE A 149 -4.62 -21.49 6.77
C ILE A 149 -4.44 -21.34 5.26
N VAL A 150 -5.44 -21.75 4.47
CA VAL A 150 -5.33 -21.76 3.01
C VAL A 150 -5.24 -20.32 2.47
N VAL A 151 -6.16 -19.46 2.87
CA VAL A 151 -6.21 -18.07 2.36
C VAL A 151 -4.95 -17.30 2.77
N SER A 152 -4.54 -17.35 4.05
CA SER A 152 -3.32 -16.68 4.51
C SER A 152 -2.04 -17.28 3.92
N SER A 153 -2.03 -18.56 3.54
CA SER A 153 -0.89 -19.15 2.82
C SER A 153 -0.72 -18.56 1.42
N PHE A 154 -1.84 -18.35 0.70
CA PHE A 154 -1.79 -17.66 -0.60
C PHE A 154 -1.40 -16.21 -0.47
N ALA A 155 -1.91 -15.49 0.52
CA ALA A 155 -1.53 -14.11 0.81
C ALA A 155 -0.03 -13.99 1.17
N LEU A 156 0.46 -14.89 2.04
CA LEU A 156 1.87 -14.99 2.39
C LEU A 156 2.77 -15.18 1.16
N ALA A 157 2.38 -16.10 0.26
CA ALA A 157 3.13 -16.36 -0.97
C ALA A 157 3.13 -15.12 -1.91
N ALA A 158 1.99 -14.45 -2.05
CA ALA A 158 1.85 -13.24 -2.85
C ALA A 158 2.68 -12.07 -2.27
N ASN A 159 2.62 -11.84 -0.97
CA ASN A 159 3.41 -10.82 -0.29
C ASN A 159 4.91 -11.14 -0.33
N GLY A 160 5.29 -12.42 -0.20
CA GLY A 160 6.67 -12.86 -0.41
C GLY A 160 7.18 -12.56 -1.82
N ALA A 161 6.35 -12.80 -2.84
CA ALA A 161 6.69 -12.44 -4.22
C ALA A 161 6.79 -10.92 -4.43
N CYS A 162 5.87 -10.13 -3.84
CA CYS A 162 5.93 -8.67 -3.85
C CYS A 162 7.23 -8.16 -3.21
N LEU A 163 7.56 -8.66 -2.02
CA LEU A 163 8.79 -8.27 -1.31
C LEU A 163 10.04 -8.59 -2.15
N TYR A 164 10.09 -9.77 -2.75
CA TYR A 164 11.19 -10.15 -3.65
C TYR A 164 11.32 -9.19 -4.84
N LEU A 165 10.21 -8.83 -5.48
CA LEU A 165 10.20 -7.89 -6.59
C LEU A 165 10.65 -6.49 -6.17
N LEU A 166 10.18 -6.01 -5.01
CA LEU A 166 10.58 -4.71 -4.45
C LEU A 166 12.08 -4.68 -4.12
N GLN A 167 12.63 -5.73 -3.52
CA GLN A 167 14.05 -5.83 -3.19
C GLN A 167 14.94 -5.87 -4.43
N LYS A 168 14.48 -6.51 -5.51
CA LYS A 168 15.22 -6.59 -6.77
C LYS A 168 15.32 -5.22 -7.48
N SER A 169 14.45 -4.30 -7.19
CA SER A 169 14.42 -2.95 -7.77
C SER A 169 15.54 -2.13 -7.18
N LYS A 170 16.67 -2.35 -6.98
CA LYS A 170 17.91 -1.61 -6.56
C LYS A 170 17.71 -0.14 -6.09
N ASN A 171 16.49 0.36 -6.07
CA ASN A 171 16.18 1.73 -5.74
C ASN A 171 16.04 1.90 -4.22
N GLN A 172 16.75 2.91 -3.69
CA GLN A 172 16.84 3.22 -2.27
C GLN A 172 15.92 4.37 -1.84
N GLU A 173 14.99 4.79 -2.71
CA GLU A 173 14.09 5.90 -2.40
C GLU A 173 13.15 5.57 -1.21
N ALA A 174 12.77 6.61 -0.47
CA ALA A 174 12.03 6.45 0.79
C ALA A 174 10.70 5.69 0.62
N HIS A 175 9.99 5.91 -0.50
CA HIS A 175 8.73 5.22 -0.79
C HIS A 175 8.93 3.72 -1.08
N MET A 176 10.03 3.33 -1.73
CA MET A 176 10.35 1.92 -1.98
C MET A 176 10.72 1.19 -0.68
N LYS A 177 11.48 1.86 0.21
CA LYS A 177 11.78 1.33 1.55
C LYS A 177 10.51 1.18 2.39
N ALA A 178 9.61 2.15 2.33
CA ALA A 178 8.33 2.08 3.02
C ALA A 178 7.49 0.89 2.51
N SER A 179 7.43 0.69 1.18
CA SER A 179 6.75 -0.46 0.56
C SER A 179 7.30 -1.79 1.03
N MET A 180 8.64 -1.93 1.10
CA MET A 180 9.26 -3.16 1.61
C MET A 180 8.91 -3.43 3.09
N ILE A 181 8.84 -2.38 3.92
CA ILE A 181 8.47 -2.52 5.33
C ILE A 181 7.02 -2.98 5.47
N PHE A 182 6.09 -2.40 4.71
CA PHE A 182 4.68 -2.79 4.72
C PHE A 182 4.51 -4.25 4.30
N THR A 183 5.01 -4.61 3.13
CA THR A 183 4.94 -6.00 2.64
C THR A 183 5.64 -7.00 3.58
N SER A 184 6.68 -6.59 4.31
CA SER A 184 7.29 -7.44 5.34
C SER A 184 6.38 -7.63 6.55
N ASN A 185 5.61 -6.61 6.94
CA ASN A 185 4.62 -6.72 8.00
C ASN A 185 3.49 -7.67 7.61
N ASP A 186 2.97 -7.57 6.38
CA ASP A 186 1.93 -8.48 5.86
C ASP A 186 2.38 -9.95 5.94
N ILE A 187 3.64 -10.22 5.59
CA ILE A 187 4.21 -11.58 5.71
C ILE A 187 4.13 -12.08 7.16
N ILE A 188 4.46 -11.23 8.13
CA ILE A 188 4.42 -11.58 9.56
C ILE A 188 2.98 -11.79 10.02
N ILE A 189 2.06 -10.92 9.61
CA ILE A 189 0.63 -11.02 9.96
C ILE A 189 0.04 -12.30 9.37
N ASN A 190 0.23 -12.55 8.09
CA ASN A 190 -0.24 -13.77 7.42
C ASN A 190 0.30 -15.04 8.09
N ALA A 191 1.59 -15.08 8.44
CA ALA A 191 2.16 -16.17 9.21
C ALA A 191 1.49 -16.33 10.58
N GLY A 192 1.16 -15.22 11.24
CA GLY A 192 0.41 -15.19 12.50
C GLY A 192 -0.98 -15.77 12.36
N VAL A 193 -1.72 -15.44 11.28
CA VAL A 193 -3.06 -16.00 11.01
C VAL A 193 -2.99 -17.49 10.71
N ILE A 194 -1.96 -17.96 9.98
CA ILE A 194 -1.73 -19.40 9.75
C ILE A 194 -1.50 -20.13 11.08
N VAL A 195 -0.64 -19.60 11.95
CA VAL A 195 -0.38 -20.17 13.28
C VAL A 195 -1.65 -20.18 14.12
N ALA A 196 -2.42 -19.10 14.10
CA ALA A 196 -3.71 -19.04 14.79
C ALA A 196 -4.69 -20.10 14.27
N GLY A 197 -4.77 -20.32 12.94
CA GLY A 197 -5.58 -21.36 12.33
C GLY A 197 -5.18 -22.78 12.80
N VAL A 198 -3.88 -23.06 12.86
CA VAL A 198 -3.38 -24.34 13.42
C VAL A 198 -3.75 -24.50 14.90
N LEU A 199 -3.64 -23.43 15.69
CA LEU A 199 -4.02 -23.45 17.11
C LEU A 199 -5.53 -23.56 17.30
N VAL A 200 -6.36 -22.95 16.46
CA VAL A 200 -7.81 -23.12 16.44
C VAL A 200 -8.16 -24.60 16.22
N TYR A 201 -7.51 -25.25 15.27
CA TYR A 201 -7.70 -26.68 15.00
C TYR A 201 -7.32 -27.54 16.20
N THR A 202 -6.15 -27.30 16.80
CA THR A 202 -5.62 -28.17 17.86
C THR A 202 -6.28 -27.95 19.21
N LEU A 203 -6.65 -26.69 19.53
CA LEU A 203 -7.24 -26.31 20.81
C LEU A 203 -8.78 -26.34 20.79
N HIS A 204 -9.39 -26.48 19.61
CA HIS A 204 -10.84 -26.39 19.41
C HIS A 204 -11.44 -25.11 20.05
N SER A 205 -10.74 -23.99 19.92
CA SER A 205 -11.06 -22.72 20.55
C SER A 205 -10.90 -21.56 19.57
N SER A 206 -11.77 -20.57 19.66
CA SER A 206 -11.68 -19.31 18.91
C SER A 206 -10.62 -18.35 19.44
N LEU A 207 -10.10 -18.57 20.65
CA LEU A 207 -9.17 -17.64 21.30
C LEU A 207 -7.92 -17.31 20.46
N PRO A 208 -7.23 -18.25 19.79
CA PRO A 208 -6.07 -17.90 18.97
C PRO A 208 -6.41 -16.92 17.85
N ASP A 209 -7.54 -17.11 17.17
CA ASP A 209 -8.02 -16.20 16.12
C ASP A 209 -8.36 -14.81 16.67
N LEU A 210 -9.04 -14.74 17.80
CA LEU A 210 -9.38 -13.47 18.45
C LEU A 210 -8.14 -12.71 18.92
N ILE A 211 -7.13 -13.41 19.44
CA ILE A 211 -5.86 -12.79 19.87
C ILE A 211 -5.12 -12.21 18.66
N ILE A 212 -4.94 -12.99 17.60
CA ILE A 212 -4.26 -12.47 16.40
C ILE A 212 -5.06 -11.33 15.77
N GLY A 213 -6.39 -11.45 15.69
CA GLY A 213 -7.26 -10.38 15.21
C GLY A 213 -7.09 -9.09 16.02
N ALA A 214 -7.08 -9.17 17.35
CA ALA A 214 -6.87 -8.01 18.22
C ALA A 214 -5.50 -7.34 17.99
N VAL A 215 -4.43 -8.15 17.84
CA VAL A 215 -3.08 -7.65 17.56
C VAL A 215 -3.05 -6.94 16.20
N VAL A 216 -3.64 -7.55 15.17
CA VAL A 216 -3.65 -6.96 13.82
C VAL A 216 -4.52 -5.69 13.79
N PHE A 217 -5.68 -5.63 14.47
CA PHE A 217 -6.46 -4.38 14.57
C PHE A 217 -5.68 -3.24 15.25
N ALA A 218 -4.82 -3.54 16.21
CA ALA A 218 -3.93 -2.54 16.79
C ALA A 218 -2.89 -2.04 15.76
N ILE A 219 -2.36 -2.92 14.92
CA ILE A 219 -1.46 -2.57 13.81
C ILE A 219 -2.19 -1.72 12.77
N VAL A 220 -3.39 -2.14 12.33
CA VAL A 220 -4.26 -1.41 11.39
C VAL A 220 -4.57 0.01 11.90
N THR A 221 -4.89 0.15 13.19
CA THR A 221 -5.12 1.45 13.82
C THR A 221 -3.88 2.35 13.70
N ARG A 222 -2.69 1.80 13.93
CA ARG A 222 -1.43 2.52 13.76
C ARG A 222 -1.19 2.93 12.30
N GLY A 223 -1.51 2.06 11.34
CA GLY A 223 -1.49 2.34 9.90
C GLY A 223 -2.42 3.49 9.53
N ALA A 224 -3.64 3.49 10.07
CA ALA A 224 -4.62 4.56 9.84
C ALA A 224 -4.12 5.94 10.32
N PHE A 225 -3.45 6.02 11.47
CA PHE A 225 -2.80 7.26 11.91
C PHE A 225 -1.69 7.72 10.98
N ARG A 226 -0.94 6.79 10.37
CA ARG A 226 0.05 7.11 9.34
C ARG A 226 -0.62 7.71 8.10
N ILE A 227 -1.73 7.12 7.62
CA ILE A 227 -2.50 7.67 6.51
C ILE A 227 -2.98 9.09 6.82
N LEU A 228 -3.51 9.33 8.03
CA LEU A 228 -3.92 10.66 8.48
C LEU A 228 -2.76 11.67 8.48
N SER A 229 -1.54 11.23 8.80
CA SER A 229 -0.36 12.11 8.78
C SER A 229 -0.01 12.61 7.38
N LEU A 230 -0.33 11.84 6.32
CA LEU A 230 -0.20 12.26 4.93
C LEU A 230 -1.19 13.36 4.54
N GLY A 231 -2.26 13.54 5.33
CA GLY A 231 -3.26 14.58 5.14
C GLY A 231 -2.96 15.91 5.83
N LYS A 232 -1.89 15.97 6.63
CA LYS A 232 -1.45 17.21 7.29
C LYS A 232 -0.54 18.03 6.38
#